data_934caffefc31e2286cc7d692012949bc
#
_entry.id   934caffefc31e2286cc7d692012949bc
#
_cell.length_a   1.000
_cell.length_b   1.000
_cell.length_c   1.000
_cell.angle_alpha   90.00
_cell.angle_beta   90.00
_cell.angle_gamma   90.00
#
_symmetry.space_group_name_H-M   'P 1'
#
loop_
_entity.id
_entity.type
_entity.pdbx_description
1 polymer ?
#
loop_
_entity_poly.entity_id
_entity_poly.type
_entity_poly.pdbx_seq_one_letter_code
_entity_poly.pdbx_strand_id
1 'polypeptide(L)'
;MKLPALLFFSALPALGQAPKPGAAETRRYGIEVAGLRVGTMTATRQAPVGPDVVYSLVSDVKVNFLFYHLKIYYQVNNRFRNGQLLLSTVEAHTNQGDFASRAEWKGDHYDIAADQYKHHYRAIETQPIRYTVTNTFFGEPAGQARAFAEYFGDYFALSRGPGATYHALRDGREAEYQYTNGQLVTIIKKNPLKNFIIRLLP
;
A
#
# COMPACT_ATOMS: atom_id res chain seq x y z
N MET A 1 20.02 -43.85 49.57
CA MET A 1 20.13 -43.40 48.18
C MET A 1 18.97 -42.47 47.91
N LYS A 2 19.21 -41.14 47.78
CA LYS A 2 18.21 -40.12 47.48
C LYS A 2 18.36 -39.74 46.01
N LEU A 3 17.31 -39.96 45.19
CA LEU A 3 17.25 -39.48 43.79
C LEU A 3 16.90 -37.98 43.80
N PRO A 4 17.53 -37.13 42.96
CA PRO A 4 17.10 -35.76 42.75
C PRO A 4 15.96 -35.71 41.71
N ALA A 5 14.91 -34.93 42.04
CA ALA A 5 13.81 -34.62 41.14
C ALA A 5 14.29 -33.60 40.07
N LEU A 6 14.22 -34.00 38.78
CA LEU A 6 14.43 -33.08 37.66
C LEU A 6 13.13 -32.25 37.44
N LEU A 7 13.22 -30.97 37.68
CA LEU A 7 12.20 -29.97 37.30
C LEU A 7 12.36 -29.63 35.81
N PHE A 8 11.43 -30.09 34.98
CA PHE A 8 11.27 -29.66 33.60
C PHE A 8 10.57 -28.31 33.58
N PHE A 9 11.31 -27.24 33.24
CA PHE A 9 10.75 -25.98 32.88
C PHE A 9 10.32 -26.05 31.42
N SER A 10 9.02 -26.21 31.15
CA SER A 10 8.45 -26.03 29.81
C SER A 10 8.26 -24.54 29.53
N ALA A 11 9.09 -23.98 28.65
CA ALA A 11 8.90 -22.63 28.14
C ALA A 11 7.65 -22.63 27.22
N LEU A 12 6.58 -21.96 27.67
CA LEU A 12 5.42 -21.66 26.82
C LEU A 12 5.83 -20.66 25.75
N PRO A 13 5.53 -20.91 24.45
CA PRO A 13 5.74 -19.92 23.43
C PRO A 13 4.83 -18.71 23.70
N ALA A 14 5.40 -17.50 23.70
CA ALA A 14 4.65 -16.27 23.76
C ALA A 14 3.74 -16.18 22.52
N LEU A 15 2.44 -16.43 22.70
CA LEU A 15 1.42 -16.17 21.70
C LEU A 15 1.40 -14.66 21.43
N GLY A 16 1.94 -14.25 20.29
CA GLY A 16 1.81 -12.88 19.81
C GLY A 16 0.33 -12.50 19.81
N GLN A 17 -0.03 -11.48 20.59
CA GLN A 17 -1.42 -11.00 20.65
C GLN A 17 -1.82 -10.50 19.27
N ALA A 18 -2.87 -11.08 18.70
CA ALA A 18 -3.53 -10.56 17.52
C ALA A 18 -3.98 -9.11 17.81
N PRO A 19 -3.82 -8.17 16.86
CA PRO A 19 -4.22 -6.78 17.07
C PRO A 19 -5.72 -6.72 17.44
N LYS A 20 -6.03 -5.92 18.48
CA LYS A 20 -7.41 -5.72 18.91
C LYS A 20 -8.23 -5.15 17.75
N PRO A 21 -9.43 -5.70 17.46
CA PRO A 21 -10.34 -5.11 16.48
C PRO A 21 -10.57 -3.63 16.80
N GLY A 22 -10.34 -2.75 15.81
CA GLY A 22 -10.53 -1.30 15.96
C GLY A 22 -9.31 -0.49 16.40
N ALA A 23 -8.13 -1.10 16.62
CA ALA A 23 -6.89 -0.36 16.87
C ALA A 23 -6.32 0.24 15.57
N ALA A 24 -5.61 1.37 15.70
CA ALA A 24 -4.80 1.90 14.60
C ALA A 24 -3.68 0.90 14.27
N GLU A 25 -3.42 0.72 12.98
CA GLU A 25 -2.37 -0.17 12.49
C GLU A 25 -1.39 0.61 11.63
N THR A 26 -0.10 0.47 11.90
CA THR A 26 0.96 1.11 11.12
C THR A 26 1.98 0.07 10.69
N ARG A 27 2.34 0.11 9.40
CA ARG A 27 3.34 -0.75 8.78
C ARG A 27 4.40 0.10 8.10
N ARG A 28 5.66 -0.24 8.29
CA ARG A 28 6.79 0.50 7.72
C ARG A 28 7.51 -0.36 6.69
N TYR A 29 7.91 0.26 5.59
CA TYR A 29 8.58 -0.41 4.48
C TYR A 29 9.85 0.34 4.08
N GLY A 30 10.88 -0.40 3.69
CA GLY A 30 12.04 0.14 3.00
C GLY A 30 11.80 0.13 1.50
N ILE A 31 12.23 1.18 0.80
CA ILE A 31 12.20 1.27 -0.67
C ILE A 31 13.63 1.06 -1.17
N GLU A 32 13.81 0.08 -2.04
CA GLU A 32 15.10 -0.35 -2.55
C GLU A 32 15.15 -0.26 -4.08
N VAL A 33 16.30 0.15 -4.61
CA VAL A 33 16.62 0.13 -6.04
C VAL A 33 18.03 -0.45 -6.18
N ALA A 34 18.18 -1.47 -7.02
CA ALA A 34 19.46 -2.16 -7.23
C ALA A 34 20.12 -2.64 -5.92
N GLY A 35 19.35 -3.08 -4.93
CA GLY A 35 19.83 -3.55 -3.62
C GLY A 35 20.18 -2.44 -2.61
N LEU A 36 20.07 -1.18 -2.99
CA LEU A 36 20.31 -0.04 -2.10
C LEU A 36 19.01 0.53 -1.58
N ARG A 37 18.92 0.77 -0.26
CA ARG A 37 17.77 1.46 0.32
C ARG A 37 17.85 2.94 -0.04
N VAL A 38 16.82 3.42 -0.73
CA VAL A 38 16.72 4.80 -1.23
C VAL A 38 15.60 5.60 -0.55
N GLY A 39 14.81 4.95 0.31
CA GLY A 39 13.72 5.63 1.00
C GLY A 39 12.95 4.70 1.92
N THR A 40 11.89 5.26 2.49
CA THR A 40 10.95 4.56 3.34
C THR A 40 9.52 4.88 2.96
N MET A 41 8.60 3.99 3.31
CA MET A 41 7.17 4.17 3.19
C MET A 41 6.49 3.75 4.49
N THR A 42 5.52 4.52 4.92
CA THR A 42 4.66 4.19 6.06
C THR A 42 3.22 4.08 5.58
N ALA A 43 2.61 2.95 5.85
CA ALA A 43 1.18 2.70 5.64
C ALA A 43 0.48 2.75 6.99
N THR A 44 -0.60 3.51 7.12
CA THR A 44 -1.39 3.63 8.34
C THR A 44 -2.86 3.40 8.03
N ARG A 45 -3.50 2.53 8.80
CA ARG A 45 -4.95 2.41 8.92
C ARG A 45 -5.34 2.95 10.28
N GLN A 46 -6.07 4.06 10.32
CA GLN A 46 -6.53 4.64 11.57
C GLN A 46 -7.59 3.75 12.21
N ALA A 47 -7.72 3.86 13.54
CA ALA A 47 -8.83 3.25 14.25
C ALA A 47 -10.16 3.75 13.66
N PRO A 48 -11.15 2.87 13.39
CA PRO A 48 -12.43 3.29 12.89
C PRO A 48 -13.12 4.28 13.85
N VAL A 49 -13.72 5.33 13.28
CA VAL A 49 -14.56 6.28 14.02
C VAL A 49 -15.98 6.16 13.45
N GLY A 50 -16.84 5.43 14.16
CA GLY A 50 -18.16 5.05 13.64
C GLY A 50 -18.02 4.22 12.35
N PRO A 51 -18.69 4.61 11.25
CA PRO A 51 -18.62 3.92 9.97
C PRO A 51 -17.37 4.26 9.13
N ASP A 52 -16.58 5.23 9.57
CA ASP A 52 -15.47 5.79 8.80
C ASP A 52 -14.14 5.12 9.16
N VAL A 53 -13.34 4.84 8.13
CA VAL A 53 -11.95 4.36 8.25
C VAL A 53 -11.08 5.19 7.34
N VAL A 54 -9.92 5.63 7.85
CA VAL A 54 -8.92 6.37 7.07
C VAL A 54 -7.69 5.51 6.87
N TYR A 55 -7.24 5.45 5.62
CA TYR A 55 -5.98 4.83 5.23
C TYR A 55 -5.05 5.91 4.69
N SER A 56 -3.79 5.84 5.04
CA SER A 56 -2.76 6.72 4.47
C SER A 56 -1.50 5.95 4.09
N LEU A 57 -0.83 6.44 3.04
CA LEU A 57 0.54 6.07 2.68
C LEU A 57 1.36 7.34 2.64
N VAL A 58 2.54 7.30 3.24
CA VAL A 58 3.53 8.39 3.14
C VAL A 58 4.86 7.77 2.75
N SER A 59 5.49 8.27 1.69
CA SER A 59 6.84 7.84 1.33
C SER A 59 7.77 9.03 1.07
N ASP A 60 9.02 8.86 1.47
CA ASP A 60 10.13 9.78 1.17
C ASP A 60 11.24 8.96 0.51
N VAL A 61 11.57 9.33 -0.73
CA VAL A 61 12.59 8.66 -1.56
C VAL A 61 13.61 9.68 -1.99
N LYS A 62 14.88 9.34 -1.77
CA LYS A 62 16.03 10.13 -2.23
C LYS A 62 17.01 9.20 -2.91
N VAL A 63 17.13 9.33 -4.22
CA VAL A 63 18.13 8.60 -5.03
C VAL A 63 19.20 9.57 -5.45
N ASN A 64 20.43 9.33 -5.01
CA ASN A 64 21.62 10.05 -5.46
C ASN A 64 22.59 9.00 -6.06
N PHE A 65 22.58 8.87 -7.37
CA PHE A 65 23.46 7.93 -8.05
C PHE A 65 24.13 8.61 -9.25
N LEU A 66 25.42 8.80 -9.18
CA LEU A 66 26.24 9.49 -10.20
C LEU A 66 25.62 10.83 -10.61
N PHE A 67 25.01 10.89 -11.79
CA PHE A 67 24.35 12.09 -12.35
C PHE A 67 22.82 12.11 -12.16
N TYR A 68 22.28 11.10 -11.49
CA TYR A 68 20.83 10.96 -11.29
C TYR A 68 20.45 11.31 -9.87
N HIS A 69 19.74 12.44 -9.72
CA HIS A 69 19.21 12.90 -8.45
C HIS A 69 17.68 12.87 -8.53
N LEU A 70 17.06 12.03 -7.71
CA LEU A 70 15.60 11.96 -7.61
C LEU A 70 15.19 12.16 -6.16
N LYS A 71 14.31 13.13 -5.93
CA LYS A 71 13.64 13.34 -4.65
C LYS A 71 12.15 13.23 -4.90
N ILE A 72 11.47 12.36 -4.15
CA ILE A 72 10.03 12.18 -4.20
C ILE A 72 9.51 12.13 -2.78
N TYR A 73 8.64 13.06 -2.43
CA TYR A 73 7.70 12.91 -1.34
C TYR A 73 6.34 12.55 -1.94
N TYR A 74 5.69 11.54 -1.40
CA TYR A 74 4.42 11.01 -1.91
C TYR A 74 3.50 10.70 -0.76
N GLN A 75 2.28 11.22 -0.80
CA GLN A 75 1.26 10.99 0.21
C GLN A 75 -0.06 10.62 -0.43
N VAL A 76 -0.72 9.59 0.12
CA VAL A 76 -2.10 9.19 -0.20
C VAL A 76 -2.92 9.25 1.08
N ASN A 77 -4.14 9.79 0.98
CA ASN A 77 -5.14 9.70 2.03
C ASN A 77 -6.46 9.22 1.43
N ASN A 78 -7.00 8.13 1.98
CA ASN A 78 -8.26 7.54 1.58
C ASN A 78 -9.22 7.52 2.77
N ARG A 79 -10.40 8.09 2.61
CA ARG A 79 -11.50 8.00 3.58
C ARG A 79 -12.59 7.09 3.04
N PHE A 80 -12.86 6.02 3.77
CA PHE A 80 -13.94 5.07 3.49
C PHE A 80 -15.06 5.24 4.50
N ARG A 81 -16.30 5.01 4.05
CA ARG A 81 -17.49 4.87 4.89
C ARG A 81 -18.25 3.62 4.48
N ASN A 82 -18.56 2.75 5.44
CA ASN A 82 -19.24 1.48 5.17
C ASN A 82 -18.57 0.67 4.02
N GLY A 83 -17.24 0.67 3.93
CA GLY A 83 -16.50 -0.02 2.90
C GLY A 83 -16.53 0.62 1.51
N GLN A 84 -17.09 1.85 1.36
CA GLN A 84 -17.06 2.63 0.13
C GLN A 84 -16.08 3.80 0.27
N LEU A 85 -15.23 4.01 -0.72
CA LEU A 85 -14.36 5.19 -0.80
C LEU A 85 -15.22 6.45 -0.92
N LEU A 86 -15.03 7.42 -0.03
CA LEU A 86 -15.66 8.73 -0.15
C LEU A 86 -14.73 9.77 -0.75
N LEU A 87 -13.46 9.67 -0.39
CA LEU A 87 -12.46 10.61 -0.84
C LEU A 87 -11.10 9.93 -0.89
N SER A 88 -10.41 10.09 -2.00
CA SER A 88 -9.00 9.79 -2.17
C SER A 88 -8.28 11.05 -2.59
N THR A 89 -7.16 11.36 -1.95
CA THR A 89 -6.24 12.41 -2.36
C THR A 89 -4.83 11.85 -2.46
N VAL A 90 -4.12 12.29 -3.49
CA VAL A 90 -2.70 11.99 -3.70
C VAL A 90 -1.97 13.28 -3.91
N GLU A 91 -0.88 13.46 -3.19
CA GLU A 91 0.07 14.55 -3.36
C GLU A 91 1.46 13.97 -3.62
N ALA A 92 2.16 14.50 -4.60
CA ALA A 92 3.52 14.12 -4.92
C ALA A 92 4.37 15.36 -5.17
N HIS A 93 5.41 15.55 -4.38
CA HIS A 93 6.40 16.61 -4.51
C HIS A 93 7.71 16.00 -5.00
N THR A 94 8.15 16.43 -6.17
CA THR A 94 9.34 15.88 -6.82
C THR A 94 10.27 16.99 -7.30
N ASN A 95 11.48 16.65 -7.68
CA ASN A 95 12.35 17.60 -8.37
C ASN A 95 11.90 17.93 -9.83
N GLN A 96 10.76 17.36 -10.27
CA GLN A 96 10.15 17.62 -11.58
C GLN A 96 8.84 18.41 -11.47
N GLY A 97 8.42 18.77 -10.26
CA GLY A 97 7.20 19.52 -9.97
C GLY A 97 6.33 18.86 -8.89
N ASP A 98 5.23 19.53 -8.63
CA ASP A 98 4.21 19.13 -7.69
C ASP A 98 3.00 18.59 -8.46
N PHE A 99 2.47 17.49 -8.01
CA PHE A 99 1.41 16.74 -8.68
C PHE A 99 0.33 16.34 -7.69
N ALA A 100 -0.91 16.22 -8.15
CA ALA A 100 -2.03 15.82 -7.31
C ALA A 100 -3.02 14.92 -8.06
N SER A 101 -3.67 14.04 -7.32
CA SER A 101 -4.85 13.31 -7.80
C SER A 101 -5.95 13.36 -6.76
N ARG A 102 -7.20 13.37 -7.22
CA ARG A 102 -8.38 13.38 -6.36
C ARG A 102 -9.48 12.51 -6.97
N ALA A 103 -10.10 11.68 -6.15
CA ALA A 103 -11.36 11.02 -6.47
C ALA A 103 -12.33 11.28 -5.32
N GLU A 104 -13.50 11.83 -5.61
CA GLU A 104 -14.49 12.22 -4.60
C GLU A 104 -15.88 11.73 -4.98
N TRP A 105 -16.53 11.03 -4.06
CA TRP A 105 -17.93 10.62 -4.20
C TRP A 105 -18.87 11.80 -4.02
N LYS A 106 -19.73 12.06 -5.02
CA LYS A 106 -20.68 13.18 -5.06
C LYS A 106 -22.10 12.77 -4.68
N GLY A 107 -22.31 11.52 -4.26
CA GLY A 107 -23.61 10.99 -3.89
C GLY A 107 -24.10 9.91 -4.86
N ASP A 108 -23.85 10.06 -6.15
CA ASP A 108 -24.24 9.16 -7.23
C ASP A 108 -23.09 8.75 -8.16
N HIS A 109 -21.98 9.50 -8.13
CA HIS A 109 -20.78 9.24 -8.92
C HIS A 109 -19.53 9.77 -8.23
N TYR A 110 -18.36 9.38 -8.74
CA TYR A 110 -17.09 10.01 -8.43
C TYR A 110 -16.70 11.01 -9.49
N ASP A 111 -16.28 12.20 -9.06
CA ASP A 111 -15.43 13.06 -9.85
C ASP A 111 -13.98 12.63 -9.65
N ILE A 112 -13.31 12.29 -10.75
CA ILE A 112 -11.92 11.82 -10.73
C ILE A 112 -11.05 12.78 -11.54
N ALA A 113 -10.00 13.28 -10.89
CA ALA A 113 -8.97 14.10 -11.50
C ALA A 113 -7.59 13.60 -11.08
N ALA A 114 -6.73 13.26 -12.03
CA ALA A 114 -5.35 12.86 -11.77
C ALA A 114 -4.43 13.70 -12.65
N ASP A 115 -3.63 14.57 -12.01
CA ASP A 115 -2.60 15.40 -12.62
C ASP A 115 -1.25 14.99 -12.06
N GLN A 116 -0.64 14.00 -12.69
CA GLN A 116 0.66 13.45 -12.31
C GLN A 116 1.66 13.67 -13.45
N TYR A 117 2.95 13.51 -13.18
CA TYR A 117 3.98 13.69 -14.19
C TYR A 117 3.69 12.91 -15.48
N LYS A 118 3.48 13.63 -16.59
CA LYS A 118 3.11 13.08 -17.92
C LYS A 118 1.84 12.22 -17.92
N HIS A 119 0.96 12.38 -16.93
CA HIS A 119 -0.32 11.69 -16.85
C HIS A 119 -1.40 12.68 -16.42
N HIS A 120 -2.34 12.93 -17.31
CA HIS A 120 -3.51 13.75 -17.06
C HIS A 120 -4.75 12.93 -17.36
N TYR A 121 -5.60 12.75 -16.36
CA TYR A 121 -6.78 11.91 -16.47
C TYR A 121 -7.97 12.56 -15.79
N ARG A 122 -9.13 12.48 -16.45
CA ARG A 122 -10.42 12.93 -15.94
C ARG A 122 -11.44 11.87 -16.24
N ALA A 123 -12.24 11.50 -15.25
CA ALA A 123 -13.30 10.51 -15.41
C ALA A 123 -14.44 10.76 -14.43
N ILE A 124 -15.59 10.20 -14.77
CA ILE A 124 -16.71 9.98 -13.91
C ILE A 124 -16.87 8.47 -13.74
N GLU A 125 -16.93 8.00 -12.48
CA GLU A 125 -17.16 6.59 -12.16
C GLU A 125 -18.43 6.50 -11.31
N THR A 126 -19.42 5.74 -11.79
CA THR A 126 -20.70 5.58 -11.09
C THR A 126 -20.73 4.38 -10.16
N GLN A 127 -19.80 3.45 -10.33
CA GLN A 127 -19.71 2.27 -9.46
C GLN A 127 -18.99 2.59 -8.16
N PRO A 128 -19.49 2.14 -7.00
CA PRO A 128 -18.81 2.32 -5.73
C PRO A 128 -17.40 1.72 -5.73
N ILE A 129 -16.38 2.54 -5.46
CA ILE A 129 -15.01 2.10 -5.27
C ILE A 129 -14.89 1.50 -3.86
N ARG A 130 -14.62 0.19 -3.79
CA ARG A 130 -14.57 -0.54 -2.51
C ARG A 130 -13.16 -1.00 -2.14
N TYR A 131 -12.24 -0.99 -3.09
CA TYR A 131 -10.87 -1.46 -2.89
C TYR A 131 -9.88 -0.61 -3.67
N THR A 132 -8.82 -0.17 -3.00
CA THR A 132 -7.77 0.68 -3.57
C THR A 132 -6.41 0.02 -3.43
N VAL A 133 -5.38 0.55 -4.12
CA VAL A 133 -4.00 0.05 -3.96
C VAL A 133 -3.52 0.21 -2.53
N THR A 134 -3.93 1.27 -1.82
CA THR A 134 -3.58 1.43 -0.40
C THR A 134 -4.11 0.30 0.48
N ASN A 135 -5.26 -0.30 0.16
CA ASN A 135 -5.80 -1.42 0.94
C ASN A 135 -4.91 -2.67 0.88
N THR A 136 -4.13 -2.87 -0.20
CA THR A 136 -3.21 -4.01 -0.35
C THR A 136 -2.16 -4.06 0.76
N PHE A 137 -1.85 -2.93 1.39
CA PHE A 137 -0.90 -2.87 2.50
C PHE A 137 -1.44 -3.49 3.79
N PHE A 138 -2.76 -3.68 3.93
CA PHE A 138 -3.41 -4.14 5.16
C PHE A 138 -4.02 -5.53 5.07
N GLY A 139 -4.04 -6.14 3.90
CA GLY A 139 -4.51 -7.50 3.70
C GLY A 139 -4.38 -7.95 2.26
N GLU A 140 -4.41 -9.27 2.05
CA GLU A 140 -4.39 -9.85 0.72
C GLU A 140 -5.61 -9.39 -0.10
N PRO A 141 -5.45 -9.10 -1.41
CA PRO A 141 -6.54 -8.74 -2.30
C PRO A 141 -7.35 -9.98 -2.73
N ALA A 142 -7.65 -10.88 -1.79
CA ALA A 142 -8.39 -12.11 -2.06
C ALA A 142 -9.78 -11.78 -2.60
N GLY A 143 -10.13 -12.35 -3.76
CA GLY A 143 -11.43 -12.12 -4.42
C GLY A 143 -11.57 -10.76 -5.11
N GLN A 144 -10.54 -9.90 -5.10
CA GLN A 144 -10.54 -8.62 -5.81
C GLN A 144 -10.03 -8.81 -7.25
N ALA A 145 -10.87 -8.47 -8.24
CA ALA A 145 -10.45 -8.47 -9.65
C ALA A 145 -9.73 -7.19 -10.07
N ARG A 146 -9.92 -6.09 -9.31
CA ARG A 146 -9.31 -4.79 -9.59
C ARG A 146 -9.09 -3.99 -8.30
N ALA A 147 -8.11 -3.10 -8.31
CA ALA A 147 -7.89 -2.09 -7.27
C ALA A 147 -7.83 -0.71 -7.89
N PHE A 148 -8.54 0.25 -7.31
CA PHE A 148 -8.44 1.65 -7.72
C PHE A 148 -7.04 2.17 -7.39
N ALA A 149 -6.34 2.66 -8.41
CA ALA A 149 -5.00 3.21 -8.30
C ALA A 149 -5.10 4.73 -8.12
N GLU A 150 -4.99 5.17 -6.90
CA GLU A 150 -5.23 6.54 -6.47
C GLU A 150 -4.36 7.55 -7.23
N TYR A 151 -3.10 7.17 -7.55
CA TYR A 151 -2.17 7.97 -8.34
C TYR A 151 -2.69 8.23 -9.76
N PHE A 152 -3.28 7.20 -10.40
CA PHE A 152 -3.71 7.29 -11.79
C PHE A 152 -5.17 7.74 -11.96
N GLY A 153 -5.98 7.66 -10.90
CA GLY A 153 -7.42 7.88 -10.97
C GLY A 153 -8.18 6.76 -11.72
N ASP A 154 -7.57 5.59 -11.88
CA ASP A 154 -8.06 4.47 -12.67
C ASP A 154 -7.71 3.14 -11.99
N TYR A 155 -7.96 1.99 -12.60
CA TYR A 155 -7.81 0.69 -11.97
C TYR A 155 -6.59 -0.07 -12.46
N PHE A 156 -5.95 -0.80 -11.53
CA PHE A 156 -5.15 -1.97 -11.84
C PHE A 156 -6.05 -3.20 -11.92
N ALA A 157 -5.89 -4.01 -12.95
CA ALA A 157 -6.38 -5.38 -12.94
C ALA A 157 -5.54 -6.22 -11.97
N LEU A 158 -6.20 -6.98 -11.12
CA LEU A 158 -5.56 -7.86 -10.15
C LEU A 158 -5.72 -9.32 -10.59
N SER A 159 -4.66 -10.09 -10.47
CA SER A 159 -4.67 -11.54 -10.66
C SER A 159 -3.87 -12.24 -9.57
N ARG A 160 -4.29 -13.43 -9.19
CA ARG A 160 -3.59 -14.27 -8.22
C ARG A 160 -2.50 -15.07 -8.94
N GLY A 161 -1.29 -15.03 -8.41
CA GLY A 161 -0.17 -15.90 -8.78
C GLY A 161 -0.04 -17.11 -7.87
N PRO A 162 1.08 -17.83 -7.95
CA PRO A 162 1.37 -18.96 -7.06
C PRO A 162 1.46 -18.53 -5.59
N GLY A 163 1.00 -19.40 -4.69
CA GLY A 163 1.03 -19.13 -3.26
C GLY A 163 0.18 -17.91 -2.87
N ALA A 164 0.74 -17.06 -2.02
CA ALA A 164 0.15 -15.79 -1.59
C ALA A 164 0.75 -14.60 -2.36
N THR A 165 0.84 -14.75 -3.70
CA THR A 165 1.34 -13.72 -4.61
C THR A 165 0.20 -13.17 -5.46
N TYR A 166 0.22 -11.86 -5.70
CA TYR A 166 -0.77 -11.18 -6.55
C TYR A 166 -0.06 -10.25 -7.53
N HIS A 167 -0.59 -10.14 -8.73
CA HIS A 167 -0.09 -9.25 -9.77
C HIS A 167 -1.10 -8.13 -10.01
N ALA A 168 -0.61 -6.91 -10.16
CA ALA A 168 -1.38 -5.75 -10.59
C ALA A 168 -0.85 -5.25 -11.92
N LEU A 169 -1.73 -5.13 -12.91
CA LEU A 169 -1.38 -4.73 -14.27
C LEU A 169 -2.24 -3.56 -14.74
N ARG A 170 -1.61 -2.53 -15.32
CA ARG A 170 -2.25 -1.39 -15.99
C ARG A 170 -1.30 -0.78 -17.03
N ASP A 171 -1.71 -0.71 -18.30
CA ASP A 171 -0.98 -0.02 -19.38
C ASP A 171 0.51 -0.42 -19.45
N GLY A 172 0.81 -1.73 -19.36
CA GLY A 172 2.18 -2.23 -19.33
C GLY A 172 2.95 -1.98 -18.04
N ARG A 173 2.35 -1.34 -17.05
CA ARG A 173 2.90 -1.21 -15.68
C ARG A 173 2.49 -2.41 -14.87
N GLU A 174 3.46 -3.09 -14.30
CA GLU A 174 3.23 -4.30 -13.51
C GLU A 174 3.85 -4.16 -12.12
N ALA A 175 3.11 -4.63 -11.12
CA ALA A 175 3.60 -4.80 -9.77
C ALA A 175 3.21 -6.19 -9.25
N GLU A 176 4.11 -6.82 -8.52
CA GLU A 176 3.90 -8.08 -7.83
C GLU A 176 3.86 -7.82 -6.32
N TYR A 177 2.84 -8.36 -5.65
CA TYR A 177 2.62 -8.25 -4.22
C TYR A 177 2.77 -9.63 -3.59
N GLN A 178 3.66 -9.76 -2.62
CA GLN A 178 3.96 -11.01 -1.92
C GLN A 178 3.52 -10.90 -0.46
N TYR A 179 2.74 -11.88 0.00
CA TYR A 179 2.21 -11.92 1.36
C TYR A 179 2.75 -13.12 2.14
N THR A 180 2.84 -12.95 3.46
CA THR A 180 3.12 -14.03 4.40
C THR A 180 2.14 -13.88 5.56
N ASN A 181 1.36 -14.92 5.83
CA ASN A 181 0.32 -14.92 6.88
C ASN A 181 -0.65 -13.72 6.76
N GLY A 182 -1.07 -13.38 5.53
CA GLY A 182 -1.97 -12.26 5.26
C GLY A 182 -1.32 -10.88 5.35
N GLN A 183 -0.03 -10.79 5.66
CA GLN A 183 0.72 -9.54 5.75
C GLN A 183 1.54 -9.32 4.49
N LEU A 184 1.43 -8.14 3.89
CA LEU A 184 2.27 -7.73 2.75
C LEU A 184 3.73 -7.62 3.21
N VAL A 185 4.61 -8.43 2.61
CA VAL A 185 6.04 -8.45 2.93
C VAL A 185 6.90 -7.83 1.84
N THR A 186 6.49 -7.94 0.57
CA THR A 186 7.26 -7.39 -0.55
C THR A 186 6.34 -6.90 -1.66
N ILE A 187 6.66 -5.75 -2.26
CA ILE A 187 6.13 -5.31 -3.55
C ILE A 187 7.31 -5.18 -4.51
N ILE A 188 7.20 -5.76 -5.70
CA ILE A 188 8.14 -5.60 -6.78
C ILE A 188 7.46 -4.80 -7.88
N LYS A 189 7.81 -3.53 -8.05
CA LYS A 189 7.34 -2.70 -9.16
C LYS A 189 8.30 -2.86 -10.33
N LYS A 190 7.84 -3.48 -11.41
CA LYS A 190 8.65 -3.67 -12.61
C LYS A 190 8.92 -2.35 -13.30
N ASN A 191 10.17 -2.13 -13.66
CA ASN A 191 10.61 -0.95 -14.39
C ASN A 191 11.70 -1.38 -15.39
N PRO A 192 11.70 -0.86 -16.63
CA PRO A 192 12.65 -1.26 -17.67
C PRO A 192 14.13 -1.13 -17.29
N LEU A 193 14.48 -0.15 -16.47
CA LEU A 193 15.86 0.06 -16.05
C LEU A 193 16.23 -0.77 -14.82
N LYS A 194 15.48 -0.62 -13.73
CA LYS A 194 15.66 -1.34 -12.47
C LYS A 194 14.36 -1.40 -11.70
N ASN A 195 14.01 -2.56 -11.18
CA ASN A 195 12.85 -2.73 -10.33
C ASN A 195 12.98 -1.91 -9.04
N PHE A 196 11.84 -1.35 -8.61
CA PHE A 196 11.67 -0.86 -7.25
C PHE A 196 11.14 -1.98 -6.37
N ILE A 197 11.81 -2.23 -5.26
CA ILE A 197 11.38 -3.23 -4.28
C ILE A 197 10.97 -2.49 -3.02
N ILE A 198 9.76 -2.74 -2.54
CA ILE A 198 9.24 -2.19 -1.29
C ILE A 198 9.13 -3.38 -0.33
N ARG A 199 9.89 -3.35 0.76
CA ARG A 199 10.02 -4.47 1.69
C ARG A 199 9.61 -4.06 3.09
N LEU A 200 8.78 -4.89 3.73
CA LEU A 200 8.37 -4.71 5.12
C LEU A 200 9.61 -4.64 6.02
N LEU A 201 9.60 -3.67 6.92
CA LEU A 201 10.62 -3.51 7.97
C LEU A 201 10.13 -4.17 9.27
N PRO A 202 11.08 -4.66 10.09
CA PRO A 202 10.77 -5.16 11.44
C PRO A 202 10.07 -4.15 12.32
#